data_1c9865f55072f3244e20a2730407b9e3
#
_entry.id   1c9865f55072f3244e20a2730407b9e3
#
_cell.length_a   1.000
_cell.length_b   1.000
_cell.length_c   1.000
_cell.angle_alpha   90.00
_cell.angle_beta   90.00
_cell.angle_gamma   90.00
#
_symmetry.space_group_name_H-M   'P 1'
#
loop_
_entity.id
_entity.type
_entity.pdbx_description
1 polymer ?
#
loop_
_entity_poly.entity_id
_entity_poly.type
_entity_poly.pdbx_seq_one_letter_code
_entity_poly.pdbx_strand_id
1 'polypeptide(L)' 'MRIGVVIGSVWATRKEPKLEGLKLLIVAPLDYKMKGNTTREPYIAADVVDAGIGDRVLIV' A
#
# COMPACT_ATOMS: atom_id res chain seq x y z
N MET A 1 -5.67 3.75 -11.64
CA MET A 1 -5.02 2.45 -11.50
C MET A 1 -3.52 2.61 -11.46
N ARG A 2 -2.88 2.07 -10.45
CA ARG A 2 -1.45 2.23 -10.26
C ARG A 2 -0.82 0.94 -9.79
N ILE A 3 0.46 0.79 -10.07
CA ILE A 3 1.22 -0.37 -9.64
C ILE A 3 2.19 0.09 -8.58
N GLY A 4 2.30 -0.68 -7.52
CA GLY A 4 3.23 -0.38 -6.46
C GLY A 4 3.78 -1.64 -5.82
N VAL A 5 4.73 -1.45 -4.92
CA VAL A 5 5.30 -2.56 -4.17
C VAL A 5 5.01 -2.34 -2.69
N VAL A 6 4.62 -3.41 -2.02
CA VAL A 6 4.30 -3.35 -0.59
C VAL A 6 5.59 -3.23 0.21
N ILE A 7 5.70 -2.19 1.01
CA ILE A 7 6.87 -1.97 1.84
C ILE A 7 6.58 -2.09 3.33
N GLY A 8 5.32 -2.21 3.70
CA GLY A 8 4.94 -2.40 5.08
C GLY A 8 3.46 -2.64 5.21
N SER A 9 3.04 -2.94 6.42
CA SER A 9 1.62 -3.10 6.71
C SER A 9 1.34 -2.68 8.13
N VAL A 10 0.11 -2.23 8.37
CA VAL A 10 -0.36 -1.85 9.69
C VAL A 10 -1.81 -2.27 9.83
N TRP A 11 -2.24 -2.51 11.05
CA TRP A 11 -3.64 -2.80 11.32
C TRP A 11 -4.34 -1.53 11.71
N ALA A 12 -5.58 -1.40 11.25
CA ALA A 12 -6.38 -0.23 11.61
C ALA A 12 -6.65 -0.22 13.11
N THR A 13 -6.79 0.97 13.64
CA THR A 13 -7.01 1.14 15.07
C THR A 13 -8.39 0.64 15.48
N ARG A 14 -8.47 0.14 16.69
CA ARG A 14 -9.73 -0.34 17.23
C ARG A 14 -10.74 0.76 17.53
N LYS A 15 -10.26 1.98 17.63
CA LYS A 15 -11.15 3.09 17.95
C LYS A 15 -12.12 3.42 16.85
N GLU A 16 -11.87 2.89 15.67
CA GLU A 16 -12.74 3.13 14.54
C GLU A 16 -13.43 1.82 14.17
N PRO A 17 -14.65 1.59 14.61
CA PRO A 17 -15.30 0.28 14.42
C PRO A 17 -15.39 -0.15 12.97
N LYS A 18 -15.53 0.80 12.06
CA LYS A 18 -15.63 0.45 10.64
C LYS A 18 -14.32 -0.06 10.08
N LEU A 19 -13.21 0.24 10.73
CA LEU A 19 -11.90 -0.17 10.28
C LEU A 19 -11.30 -1.29 11.11
N GLU A 20 -12.00 -1.70 12.15
CA GLU A 20 -11.46 -2.72 13.03
C GLU A 20 -11.19 -4.00 12.27
N GLY A 21 -10.00 -4.55 12.47
CA GLY A 21 -9.61 -5.78 11.78
C GLY A 21 -9.14 -5.58 10.36
N LEU A 22 -9.15 -4.35 9.87
CA LEU A 22 -8.71 -4.07 8.51
C LEU A 22 -7.20 -3.94 8.47
N LYS A 23 -6.57 -4.70 7.59
CA LYS A 23 -5.14 -4.60 7.38
C LYS A 23 -4.88 -3.56 6.28
N LEU A 24 -3.99 -2.65 6.57
CA LEU A 24 -3.61 -1.60 5.64
C LEU A 24 -2.19 -1.84 5.14
N LEU A 25 -1.99 -1.62 3.87
CA LEU A 25 -0.68 -1.76 3.25
C LEU A 25 -0.07 -0.40 3.02
N ILE A 26 1.23 -0.33 3.23
CA ILE A 26 2.01 0.83 2.82
C ILE A 26 2.66 0.43 1.51
N VAL A 27 2.33 1.15 0.44
CA VAL A 27 2.70 0.77 -0.92
C VAL A 27 3.52 1.88 -1.55
N ALA A 28 4.72 1.55 -1.97
CA ALA A 28 5.57 2.50 -2.69
C ALA A 28 5.20 2.44 -4.18
N PRO A 29 4.92 3.58 -4.79
CA PRO A 29 4.54 3.58 -6.21
C PRO A 29 5.71 3.19 -7.09
N LEU A 30 5.41 2.42 -8.14
CA LEU A 30 6.36 2.12 -9.18
C LEU A 30 6.02 2.98 -10.39
N ASP A 31 7.02 3.69 -10.89
CA ASP A 31 6.79 4.57 -12.01
C ASP A 31 7.94 4.41 -13.00
N TYR A 32 7.67 3.72 -14.07
CA TYR A 32 8.68 3.45 -15.08
C TYR A 32 9.18 4.69 -15.79
N LYS A 33 8.35 5.73 -15.81
CA LYS A 33 8.69 6.93 -16.54
C LYS A 33 9.54 7.88 -15.75
N MET A 34 9.62 7.67 -14.47
CA MET A 34 10.37 8.56 -13.60
C MET A 34 11.77 7.99 -13.45
N LYS A 35 12.70 8.64 -14.02
CA LYS A 35 14.07 8.22 -13.88
C LYS A 35 14.67 8.82 -12.64
N GLY A 36 15.20 7.97 -11.81
CA GLY A 36 15.93 8.44 -10.65
C GLY A 36 15.00 8.94 -9.58
N ASN A 37 15.29 9.98 -9.01
CA ASN A 37 14.81 10.50 -7.75
C ASN A 37 13.37 10.87 -7.67
N THR A 38 12.51 9.93 -7.93
CA THR A 38 11.12 10.11 -7.65
C THR A 38 10.91 10.08 -6.16
N THR A 39 10.37 11.14 -5.63
CA THR A 39 10.12 11.21 -4.21
C THR A 39 8.64 11.12 -3.94
N ARG A 40 7.96 10.25 -4.62
CA ARG A 40 6.54 10.09 -4.41
C ARG A 40 6.27 9.45 -3.06
N GLU A 41 5.26 9.97 -2.40
CA GLU A 41 4.87 9.44 -1.12
C GLU A 41 4.21 8.09 -1.27
N PRO A 42 4.37 7.20 -0.30
CA PRO A 42 3.70 5.91 -0.34
C PRO A 42 2.18 6.08 -0.24
N TYR A 43 1.49 5.11 -0.77
CA TYR A 43 0.05 5.02 -0.62
C TYR A 43 -0.32 4.15 0.56
N ILE A 44 -1.47 4.44 1.14
CA ILE A 44 -2.09 3.56 2.13
C ILE A 44 -3.27 2.91 1.44
N ALA A 45 -3.29 1.59 1.43
CA ALA A 45 -4.34 0.85 0.73
C ALA A 45 -4.87 -0.27 1.62
N ALA A 46 -6.15 -0.57 1.48
CA ALA A 46 -6.74 -1.69 2.19
C ALA A 46 -6.30 -2.99 1.53
N ASP A 47 -5.94 -3.97 2.36
CA ASP A 47 -5.48 -5.26 1.85
C ASP A 47 -6.67 -6.20 1.73
N VAL A 48 -7.05 -6.50 0.50
CA VAL A 48 -8.15 -7.43 0.23
C VAL A 48 -7.66 -8.74 -0.38
N VAL A 49 -6.35 -8.90 -0.53
CA VAL A 49 -5.77 -10.08 -1.16
C VAL A 49 -4.65 -10.71 -0.34
N ASP A 50 -4.45 -10.24 0.87
CA ASP A 50 -3.42 -10.76 1.76
C ASP A 50 -2.03 -10.66 1.15
N ALA A 51 -1.70 -9.48 0.69
CA ALA A 51 -0.39 -9.22 0.11
C ALA A 51 0.68 -9.11 1.19
N GLY A 52 1.89 -9.49 0.84
CA GLY A 52 3.03 -9.44 1.75
C GLY A 52 4.05 -8.42 1.31
N ILE A 53 4.99 -8.12 2.20
CA ILE A 53 6.07 -7.18 1.91
C ILE A 53 6.87 -7.69 0.72
N GLY A 54 7.12 -6.81 -0.23
CA GLY A 54 7.82 -7.15 -1.45
C GLY A 54 6.91 -7.49 -2.61
N ASP A 55 5.63 -7.72 -2.35
CA ASP A 55 4.69 -8.04 -3.42
C ASP A 55 4.40 -6.80 -4.25
N ARG A 56 4.22 -7.02 -5.54
CA ARG A 56 3.74 -5.97 -6.43
C ARG A 56 2.24 -6.04 -6.48
N VAL A 57 1.60 -4.90 -6.32
CA VAL A 57 0.15 -4.84 -6.22
C VAL A 57 -0.40 -3.79 -7.16
N LEU A 58 -1.64 -4.01 -7.57
CA LEU A 58 -2.37 -3.06 -8.39
C LEU A 58 -3.34 -2.32 -7.48
N ILE A 59 -3.28 -1.01 -7.54
CA ILE A 59 -4.15 -0.15 -6.74
C ILE A 59 -5.15 0.52 -7.67
N VAL A 60 -6.38 0.31 -7.38
CA VAL A 60 -7.48 0.90 -8.18
C VAL A 60 -8.08 2.10 -7.46
#